data_68dd290fcc5eeb2d8e659a1a3cdc417b
#
_entry.id   68dd290fcc5eeb2d8e659a1a3cdc417b
#
_cell.length_a   1.000
_cell.length_b   1.000
_cell.length_c   1.000
_cell.angle_alpha   90.00
_cell.angle_beta   90.00
_cell.angle_gamma   90.00
#
_symmetry.space_group_name_H-M   'P 1'
#
loop_
_entity.id
_entity.type
_entity.pdbx_description
1 polymer ?
#
loop_
_entity_poly.entity_id
_entity_poly.type
_entity_poly.pdbx_seq_one_letter_code
_entity_poly.pdbx_strand_id
1 'polypeptide(L)'
;YNGGSPEANGIEILWENRDGSDQSPYPRFTYTSTDNYSAAYKYNNSSFPTNSGTRTKNRPNVWFISPATTVPNPAVNPIPANEAIGVEITTNLKWSSGGGDPDDYLVSLYTIDPLTYLMNNQITTSTTYTLPSLLEYSTTYYWRVIPRNSFGNAVACPTWSFTTMADPSIMSYPWTENFDGSEFPPTDDWLLRGGDLVDPIQLVGSSLWEQDDWLNISGTDKAARINIWDIVNGWLITPQFLFNEDSDYLYFDLAFLKCDQPPTGTPPTLTGIDDRFAVLISDGYSWSTANIMREWNNSGSPYVLNDISPWGERICIPLNGLTGHKRIAFFAGS
;
A
#
# COMPACT_ATOMS: atom_id res chain seq x y z
N TYR A 1 32.40 43.77 18.78
CA TYR A 1 33.01 44.06 17.47
C TYR A 1 33.39 45.55 17.40
N ASN A 2 34.65 45.84 17.36
CA ASN A 2 35.12 47.18 17.12
C ASN A 2 35.51 47.29 15.64
N GLY A 3 34.77 48.10 14.91
CA GLY A 3 34.82 48.34 13.51
C GLY A 3 36.21 48.30 12.90
N GLY A 4 36.58 47.19 12.44
CA GLY A 4 37.56 47.03 11.42
C GLY A 4 36.98 47.60 10.10
N SER A 5 37.86 48.02 9.25
CA SER A 5 37.64 48.59 7.96
C SER A 5 36.27 48.35 7.30
N PRO A 6 35.64 49.31 6.65
CA PRO A 6 34.31 49.22 6.04
C PRO A 6 34.15 48.13 4.96
N GLU A 7 35.18 47.36 4.69
CA GLU A 7 35.17 46.28 3.67
C GLU A 7 35.04 44.87 4.25
N ALA A 8 34.90 44.71 5.57
CA ALA A 8 34.72 43.39 6.19
C ALA A 8 33.24 43.06 6.31
N ASN A 9 32.62 42.60 5.23
CA ASN A 9 31.31 41.99 5.22
C ASN A 9 31.38 40.56 5.79
N GLY A 10 31.86 40.40 7.03
CA GLY A 10 32.00 39.10 7.66
C GLY A 10 31.31 39.06 9.01
N ILE A 11 30.76 37.90 9.36
CA ILE A 11 30.30 37.60 10.68
C ILE A 11 31.42 36.88 11.42
N GLU A 12 31.80 37.41 12.58
CA GLU A 12 32.75 36.76 13.45
C GLU A 12 31.99 35.91 14.48
N ILE A 13 32.26 34.60 14.49
CA ILE A 13 31.72 33.67 15.48
C ILE A 13 32.85 33.30 16.42
N LEU A 14 32.75 33.73 17.65
CA LEU A 14 33.65 33.35 18.72
C LEU A 14 33.04 32.22 19.53
N TRP A 15 33.77 31.14 19.63
CA TRP A 15 33.43 30.04 20.53
C TRP A 15 34.52 29.92 21.59
N GLU A 16 34.12 29.85 22.86
CA GLU A 16 35.03 29.75 23.98
C GLU A 16 34.56 28.59 24.88
N ASN A 17 35.47 27.66 25.14
CA ASN A 17 35.26 26.67 26.22
C ASN A 17 35.79 27.24 27.52
N ARG A 18 34.92 27.55 28.48
CA ARG A 18 35.26 28.16 29.75
C ARG A 18 35.39 27.20 30.92
N ASP A 19 35.14 25.90 30.69
CA ASP A 19 35.23 24.91 31.78
C ASP A 19 36.68 24.45 32.07
N GLY A 20 37.62 24.86 31.23
CA GLY A 20 39.05 24.58 31.42
C GLY A 20 39.45 23.12 31.27
N SER A 21 38.57 22.26 30.78
CA SER A 21 38.87 20.86 30.58
C SER A 21 39.12 20.53 29.13
N ASP A 22 40.20 19.83 28.84
CA ASP A 22 40.44 19.20 27.52
C ASP A 22 39.46 18.05 27.36
N GLN A 23 38.41 18.25 26.62
CA GLN A 23 37.44 17.19 26.27
C GLN A 23 37.95 16.37 25.13
N SER A 24 38.20 15.08 25.31
CA SER A 24 38.50 14.13 24.25
C SER A 24 37.33 13.15 24.10
N PRO A 25 36.77 12.99 22.89
CA PRO A 25 37.18 13.58 21.61
C PRO A 25 36.74 15.05 21.51
N TYR A 26 37.62 15.88 20.97
CA TYR A 26 37.32 17.29 20.73
C TYR A 26 36.11 17.46 19.82
N PRO A 27 35.24 18.46 20.05
CA PRO A 27 34.15 18.76 19.13
C PRO A 27 34.69 19.03 17.73
N ARG A 28 34.12 18.38 16.73
CA ARG A 28 34.48 18.51 15.32
C ARG A 28 33.46 19.37 14.61
N PHE A 29 33.89 20.35 13.89
CA PHE A 29 33.04 21.16 13.03
C PHE A 29 33.23 20.73 11.58
N THR A 30 32.14 20.70 10.82
CA THR A 30 32.24 20.58 9.37
C THR A 30 32.73 21.90 8.79
N TYR A 31 33.63 21.83 7.83
CA TYR A 31 34.17 22.99 7.17
C TYR A 31 34.32 22.78 5.67
N THR A 32 34.35 23.89 4.92
CA THR A 32 34.69 23.87 3.50
C THR A 32 36.07 24.49 3.32
N SER A 33 36.98 23.81 2.62
CA SER A 33 38.26 24.40 2.22
C SER A 33 38.05 25.37 1.05
N THR A 34 38.67 26.52 1.13
CA THR A 34 38.61 27.57 0.09
C THR A 34 40.00 27.91 -0.41
N ASP A 35 40.11 28.46 -1.61
CA ASP A 35 41.40 28.86 -2.18
C ASP A 35 42.05 30.06 -1.47
N ASN A 36 41.22 30.83 -0.76
CA ASN A 36 41.67 32.00 0.00
C ASN A 36 41.56 31.79 1.50
N TYR A 37 42.43 32.41 2.27
CA TYR A 37 42.34 32.43 3.72
C TYR A 37 41.09 33.23 4.15
N SER A 38 40.08 32.52 4.65
CA SER A 38 38.77 33.09 4.97
C SER A 38 38.40 32.95 6.44
N ALA A 39 39.21 32.26 7.24
CA ALA A 39 39.03 32.14 8.69
C ALA A 39 40.38 32.23 9.41
N ALA A 40 40.32 32.56 10.67
CA ALA A 40 41.46 32.51 11.56
C ALA A 40 41.09 31.77 12.85
N TYR A 41 41.99 30.97 13.37
CA TYR A 41 41.83 30.30 14.65
C TYR A 41 43.01 30.57 15.56
N LYS A 42 42.78 30.53 16.83
CA LYS A 42 43.84 30.54 17.83
C LYS A 42 43.45 29.67 19.02
N TYR A 43 44.47 29.06 19.55
CA TYR A 43 44.36 28.12 20.64
C TYR A 43 45.23 28.58 21.83
N ASN A 44 44.70 28.48 23.04
CA ASN A 44 45.43 28.72 24.24
C ASN A 44 44.79 27.92 25.38
N ASN A 45 45.63 27.20 26.13
CA ASN A 45 45.18 26.32 27.25
C ASN A 45 44.89 27.05 28.55
N SER A 46 45.26 28.32 28.68
CA SER A 46 45.25 29.00 29.99
C SER A 46 44.55 30.34 30.00
N SER A 47 44.25 30.94 28.86
CA SER A 47 43.55 32.23 28.80
C SER A 47 42.96 32.48 27.41
N PHE A 48 42.00 33.38 27.32
CA PHE A 48 41.44 33.79 26.06
C PHE A 48 42.51 34.46 25.19
N PRO A 49 42.72 34.05 23.93
CA PRO A 49 43.71 34.62 23.07
C PRO A 49 43.36 36.07 22.71
N THR A 50 44.19 37.01 23.02
CA THR A 50 43.97 38.46 22.80
C THR A 50 44.66 39.02 21.57
N ASN A 51 45.42 38.20 20.83
CA ASN A 51 46.14 38.61 19.64
C ASN A 51 45.75 37.80 18.41
N SER A 52 46.22 38.22 17.24
CA SER A 52 45.87 37.62 15.93
C SER A 52 46.05 36.09 15.91
N GLY A 53 45.06 35.37 15.45
CA GLY A 53 45.10 33.94 15.26
C GLY A 53 45.79 33.53 13.96
N THR A 54 45.92 32.20 13.79
CA THR A 54 46.43 31.62 12.53
C THR A 54 45.34 31.65 11.46
N ARG A 55 45.64 32.23 10.31
CA ARG A 55 44.72 32.21 9.17
C ARG A 55 44.64 30.82 8.55
N THR A 56 43.44 30.40 8.21
CA THR A 56 43.18 29.11 7.55
C THR A 56 42.27 29.27 6.33
N LYS A 57 42.46 28.38 5.38
CA LYS A 57 41.54 28.24 4.24
C LYS A 57 40.29 27.48 4.59
N ASN A 58 40.26 26.80 5.73
CA ASN A 58 39.11 26.08 6.22
C ASN A 58 38.18 27.04 6.96
N ARG A 59 36.95 27.07 6.56
CA ARG A 59 35.90 27.86 7.24
C ARG A 59 34.81 26.94 7.76
N PRO A 60 34.27 27.23 8.97
CA PRO A 60 33.11 26.52 9.44
C PRO A 60 31.94 26.69 8.48
N ASN A 61 31.19 25.62 8.26
CA ASN A 61 29.92 25.72 7.57
C ASN A 61 28.91 26.27 8.55
N VAL A 62 28.51 27.51 8.36
CA VAL A 62 27.49 28.15 9.20
C VAL A 62 26.26 28.41 8.35
N TRP A 63 25.14 27.87 8.78
CA TRP A 63 23.85 28.09 8.16
C TRP A 63 23.10 29.14 8.98
N PHE A 64 22.82 30.27 8.39
CA PHE A 64 21.89 31.23 8.96
C PHE A 64 20.53 30.93 8.39
N ILE A 65 19.66 30.36 9.22
CA ILE A 65 18.27 30.25 8.89
C ILE A 65 17.61 31.53 9.35
N SER A 66 17.20 32.37 8.43
CA SER A 66 16.29 33.46 8.77
C SER A 66 14.96 32.84 9.12
N PRO A 67 14.43 33.04 10.34
CA PRO A 67 13.08 32.56 10.61
C PRO A 67 12.13 33.17 9.58
N ALA A 68 11.09 32.41 9.21
CA ALA A 68 10.02 32.97 8.42
C ALA A 68 9.53 34.27 9.05
N THR A 69 9.28 35.28 8.24
CA THR A 69 8.77 36.59 8.71
C THR A 69 7.34 36.83 8.28
N THR A 70 6.77 35.89 7.55
CA THR A 70 5.41 35.94 6.99
C THR A 70 4.76 34.56 7.07
N VAL A 71 3.45 34.52 6.88
CA VAL A 71 2.74 33.26 6.69
C VAL A 71 3.26 32.50 5.48
N PRO A 72 3.17 31.16 5.42
CA PRO A 72 3.60 30.38 4.28
C PRO A 72 2.82 30.69 3.00
N ASN A 73 3.38 30.33 1.87
CA ASN A 73 2.65 30.28 0.61
C ASN A 73 1.70 29.06 0.57
N PRO A 74 0.63 29.13 -0.23
CA PRO A 74 -0.23 27.96 -0.48
C PRO A 74 0.54 26.76 -1.01
N ALA A 75 0.10 25.55 -0.66
CA ALA A 75 0.60 24.32 -1.24
C ALA A 75 0.34 24.25 -2.75
N VAL A 76 1.21 23.55 -3.48
CA VAL A 76 1.17 23.41 -4.95
C VAL A 76 1.36 21.93 -5.35
N ASN A 77 1.20 21.66 -6.65
CA ASN A 77 1.41 20.32 -7.24
C ASN A 77 0.64 19.21 -6.52
N PRO A 78 -0.70 19.28 -6.48
CA PRO A 78 -1.51 18.27 -5.82
C PRO A 78 -1.43 16.93 -6.53
N ILE A 79 -1.40 15.84 -5.78
CA ILE A 79 -1.59 14.46 -6.24
C ILE A 79 -2.64 13.82 -5.31
N PRO A 80 -3.80 13.40 -5.83
CA PRO A 80 -4.24 13.47 -7.23
C PRO A 80 -4.22 14.89 -7.79
N ALA A 81 -3.98 15.01 -9.10
CA ALA A 81 -4.01 16.33 -9.76
C ALA A 81 -5.42 16.96 -9.65
N ASN A 82 -5.48 18.29 -9.68
CA ASN A 82 -6.78 18.96 -9.66
C ASN A 82 -7.63 18.51 -10.87
N GLU A 83 -8.90 18.16 -10.59
CA GLU A 83 -9.86 17.65 -11.57
C GLU A 83 -9.49 16.31 -12.21
N ALA A 84 -8.57 15.54 -11.61
CA ALA A 84 -8.25 14.19 -12.06
C ALA A 84 -9.50 13.29 -12.00
N ILE A 85 -9.62 12.40 -12.97
CA ILE A 85 -10.68 11.39 -13.04
C ILE A 85 -10.06 9.99 -13.05
N GLY A 86 -10.84 8.97 -12.68
CA GLY A 86 -10.36 7.59 -12.64
C GLY A 86 -9.30 7.33 -11.57
N VAL A 87 -9.33 8.09 -10.49
CA VAL A 87 -8.36 7.97 -9.40
C VAL A 87 -8.66 6.73 -8.58
N GLU A 88 -7.62 5.94 -8.27
CA GLU A 88 -7.74 4.75 -7.43
C GLU A 88 -8.31 5.08 -6.05
N ILE A 89 -9.22 4.22 -5.55
CA ILE A 89 -9.83 4.39 -4.22
C ILE A 89 -8.82 4.24 -3.07
N THR A 90 -7.64 3.67 -3.35
CA THR A 90 -6.52 3.49 -2.41
C THR A 90 -5.54 4.66 -2.43
N THR A 91 -5.84 5.74 -3.17
CA THR A 91 -4.92 6.86 -3.35
C THR A 91 -4.58 7.54 -2.03
N ASN A 92 -3.40 8.14 -1.98
CA ASN A 92 -2.96 9.04 -0.89
C ASN A 92 -2.90 10.47 -1.41
N LEU A 93 -3.02 11.44 -0.51
CA LEU A 93 -2.87 12.85 -0.85
C LEU A 93 -1.41 13.25 -0.76
N LYS A 94 -0.89 13.94 -1.79
CA LYS A 94 0.48 14.50 -1.80
C LYS A 94 0.44 15.90 -2.37
N TRP A 95 1.39 16.72 -1.95
CA TRP A 95 1.56 18.09 -2.44
C TRP A 95 3.01 18.53 -2.30
N SER A 96 3.33 19.67 -2.83
CA SER A 96 4.61 20.36 -2.62
C SER A 96 4.41 21.61 -1.78
N SER A 97 5.39 21.97 -0.98
CA SER A 97 5.40 23.28 -0.32
C SER A 97 5.49 24.39 -1.37
N GLY A 98 4.69 25.44 -1.21
CA GLY A 98 4.79 26.66 -2.00
C GLY A 98 5.90 27.61 -1.50
N GLY A 99 6.63 27.21 -0.43
CA GLY A 99 7.66 28.02 0.22
C GLY A 99 7.11 28.77 1.45
N GLY A 100 7.96 29.64 2.03
CA GLY A 100 7.61 30.41 3.24
C GLY A 100 7.71 29.61 4.53
N ASP A 101 8.54 28.54 4.53
CA ASP A 101 8.92 27.72 5.68
C ASP A 101 7.72 27.29 6.55
N PRO A 102 6.80 26.44 6.04
CA PRO A 102 5.70 25.90 6.83
C PRO A 102 6.24 24.92 7.88
N ASP A 103 5.75 25.05 9.10
CA ASP A 103 6.02 24.12 10.20
C ASP A 103 5.15 22.86 10.07
N ASP A 104 3.90 23.04 9.64
CA ASP A 104 2.92 21.97 9.42
C ASP A 104 1.83 22.37 8.39
N TYR A 105 0.91 21.43 8.15
CA TYR A 105 -0.18 21.55 7.20
C TYR A 105 -1.49 21.09 7.83
N LEU A 106 -2.58 21.82 7.56
CA LEU A 106 -3.94 21.37 7.82
C LEU A 106 -4.52 20.77 6.55
N VAL A 107 -4.89 19.50 6.61
CA VAL A 107 -5.45 18.76 5.47
C VAL A 107 -6.92 18.48 5.68
N SER A 108 -7.75 18.79 4.70
CA SER A 108 -9.16 18.45 4.69
C SER A 108 -9.53 17.73 3.41
N LEU A 109 -10.40 16.71 3.52
CA LEU A 109 -10.98 15.94 2.42
C LEU A 109 -12.46 15.77 2.68
N TYR A 110 -13.31 16.06 1.68
CA TYR A 110 -14.76 16.04 1.84
C TYR A 110 -15.47 15.85 0.51
N THR A 111 -16.75 15.48 0.57
CA THR A 111 -17.72 15.54 -0.54
C THR A 111 -18.63 16.74 -0.37
N ILE A 112 -19.31 17.19 -1.42
CA ILE A 112 -20.19 18.37 -1.33
C ILE A 112 -21.68 18.04 -1.48
N ASP A 113 -22.02 16.86 -1.98
CA ASP A 113 -23.42 16.44 -2.14
C ASP A 113 -23.60 14.96 -1.72
N PRO A 114 -23.98 14.70 -0.48
CA PRO A 114 -24.05 15.63 0.66
C PRO A 114 -22.68 16.10 1.14
N LEU A 115 -22.62 17.25 1.81
CA LEU A 115 -21.37 17.71 2.43
C LEU A 115 -20.98 16.76 3.57
N THR A 116 -19.94 16.01 3.35
CA THR A 116 -19.41 15.06 4.35
C THR A 116 -17.90 15.16 4.41
N TYR A 117 -17.36 15.41 5.60
CA TYR A 117 -15.91 15.44 5.83
C TYR A 117 -15.41 14.04 6.18
N LEU A 118 -14.53 13.48 5.35
CA LEU A 118 -13.72 12.32 5.70
C LEU A 118 -12.59 12.75 6.64
N MET A 119 -12.06 13.95 6.40
CA MET A 119 -11.05 14.60 7.23
C MET A 119 -11.31 16.09 7.26
N ASN A 120 -11.18 16.70 8.43
CA ASN A 120 -11.33 18.14 8.59
C ASN A 120 -10.15 18.69 9.40
N ASN A 121 -9.31 19.49 8.73
CA ASN A 121 -8.14 20.15 9.33
C ASN A 121 -7.20 19.19 10.09
N GLN A 122 -6.93 18.02 9.55
CA GLN A 122 -5.97 17.09 10.13
C GLN A 122 -4.55 17.64 10.00
N ILE A 123 -3.79 17.60 11.09
CA ILE A 123 -2.44 18.16 11.16
C ILE A 123 -1.42 17.13 10.71
N THR A 124 -0.49 17.54 9.85
CA THR A 124 0.69 16.76 9.46
C THR A 124 1.89 17.66 9.20
N THR A 125 3.08 17.15 9.51
CA THR A 125 4.36 17.80 9.13
C THR A 125 4.90 17.28 7.78
N SER A 126 4.28 16.23 7.24
CA SER A 126 4.63 15.63 5.95
C SER A 126 3.88 16.32 4.82
N THR A 127 4.44 16.28 3.62
CA THR A 127 3.78 16.66 2.36
C THR A 127 3.03 15.49 1.71
N THR A 128 2.79 14.44 2.46
CA THR A 128 1.98 13.27 2.08
C THR A 128 1.04 12.94 3.23
N TYR A 129 -0.20 12.59 2.92
CA TYR A 129 -1.19 12.14 3.90
C TYR A 129 -1.81 10.82 3.45
N THR A 130 -1.66 9.79 4.27
CA THR A 130 -2.31 8.48 4.06
C THR A 130 -3.75 8.55 4.56
N LEU A 131 -4.70 8.17 3.71
CA LEU A 131 -6.11 8.19 4.07
C LEU A 131 -6.43 7.08 5.09
N PRO A 132 -7.34 7.33 6.04
CA PRO A 132 -7.68 6.37 7.10
C PRO A 132 -8.55 5.21 6.60
N SER A 133 -9.19 5.36 5.45
CA SER A 133 -10.05 4.36 4.81
C SER A 133 -9.99 4.48 3.30
N LEU A 134 -10.49 3.44 2.62
CA LEU A 134 -10.73 3.50 1.18
C LEU A 134 -11.76 4.57 0.86
N LEU A 135 -11.65 5.12 -0.34
CA LEU A 135 -12.62 6.04 -0.90
C LEU A 135 -13.76 5.28 -1.59
N GLU A 136 -14.92 5.93 -1.72
CA GLU A 136 -16.03 5.38 -2.51
C GLU A 136 -15.74 5.49 -4.00
N TYR A 137 -16.21 4.55 -4.79
CA TYR A 137 -16.14 4.57 -6.25
C TYR A 137 -17.00 5.71 -6.85
N SER A 138 -16.67 6.11 -8.07
CA SER A 138 -17.45 7.12 -8.83
C SER A 138 -17.79 8.39 -8.05
N THR A 139 -16.97 8.77 -7.10
CA THR A 139 -17.22 9.85 -6.15
C THR A 139 -16.25 10.99 -6.36
N THR A 140 -16.77 12.21 -6.41
CA THR A 140 -15.94 13.42 -6.48
C THR A 140 -15.61 13.92 -5.08
N TYR A 141 -14.33 13.96 -4.79
CA TYR A 141 -13.76 14.46 -3.56
C TYR A 141 -13.17 15.85 -3.78
N TYR A 142 -13.30 16.69 -2.76
CA TYR A 142 -12.67 18.00 -2.68
C TYR A 142 -11.69 17.99 -1.52
N TRP A 143 -10.53 18.57 -1.74
CA TRP A 143 -9.52 18.60 -0.70
C TRP A 143 -8.73 19.89 -0.70
N ARG A 144 -8.18 20.23 0.45
CA ARG A 144 -7.46 21.46 0.67
C ARG A 144 -6.33 21.24 1.65
N VAL A 145 -5.23 21.93 1.40
CA VAL A 145 -4.05 21.96 2.28
C VAL A 145 -3.78 23.41 2.65
N ILE A 146 -3.66 23.66 3.96
CA ILE A 146 -3.35 25.00 4.49
C ILE A 146 -2.02 24.89 5.22
N PRO A 147 -0.89 25.31 4.61
CA PRO A 147 0.39 25.42 5.29
C PRO A 147 0.32 26.42 6.45
N ARG A 148 1.01 26.12 7.56
CA ARG A 148 1.09 26.99 8.75
C ARG A 148 2.52 27.15 9.22
N ASN A 149 2.80 28.29 9.85
CA ASN A 149 3.98 28.52 10.66
C ASN A 149 3.65 29.42 11.86
N SER A 150 4.65 29.84 12.61
CA SER A 150 4.47 30.70 13.78
C SER A 150 3.81 32.06 13.50
N PHE A 151 3.77 32.51 12.23
CA PHE A 151 3.11 33.75 11.78
C PHE A 151 1.65 33.55 11.38
N GLY A 152 1.21 32.30 11.21
CA GLY A 152 -0.17 31.96 10.93
C GLY A 152 -0.35 31.03 9.74
N ASN A 153 -1.57 30.98 9.26
CA ASN A 153 -1.99 30.12 8.15
C ASN A 153 -1.74 30.79 6.80
N ALA A 154 -1.34 30.00 5.80
CA ALA A 154 -1.33 30.44 4.41
C ALA A 154 -2.72 30.97 4.00
N VAL A 155 -2.72 32.04 3.22
CA VAL A 155 -3.96 32.66 2.70
C VAL A 155 -4.21 32.24 1.25
N ALA A 156 -5.47 32.31 0.80
CA ALA A 156 -5.86 31.96 -0.57
C ALA A 156 -5.45 30.55 -1.02
N CYS A 157 -5.41 29.58 -0.10
CA CYS A 157 -5.14 28.19 -0.43
C CYS A 157 -6.22 27.65 -1.38
N PRO A 158 -5.83 27.03 -2.52
CA PRO A 158 -6.78 26.47 -3.46
C PRO A 158 -7.50 25.26 -2.84
N THR A 159 -8.71 25.02 -3.33
CA THR A 159 -9.38 23.72 -3.16
C THR A 159 -9.21 22.96 -4.46
N TRP A 160 -8.72 21.74 -4.37
CA TRP A 160 -8.59 20.82 -5.49
C TRP A 160 -9.69 19.78 -5.45
N SER A 161 -9.96 19.15 -6.58
CA SER A 161 -10.90 18.05 -6.67
C SER A 161 -10.32 16.88 -7.47
N PHE A 162 -10.84 15.69 -7.25
CA PHE A 162 -10.65 14.54 -8.11
C PHE A 162 -11.86 13.63 -8.03
N THR A 163 -12.06 12.80 -9.05
CA THR A 163 -13.13 11.79 -9.08
C THR A 163 -12.50 10.41 -9.11
N THR A 164 -12.94 9.54 -8.23
CA THR A 164 -12.47 8.16 -8.18
C THR A 164 -12.94 7.36 -9.39
N MET A 165 -12.26 6.25 -9.66
CA MET A 165 -12.61 5.34 -10.74
C MET A 165 -14.04 4.79 -10.60
N ALA A 166 -14.60 4.35 -11.70
CA ALA A 166 -15.85 3.61 -11.68
C ALA A 166 -15.68 2.30 -10.91
N ASP A 167 -16.77 1.84 -10.29
CA ASP A 167 -16.76 0.54 -9.64
C ASP A 167 -16.57 -0.58 -10.66
N PRO A 168 -15.46 -1.34 -10.60
CA PRO A 168 -15.20 -2.42 -11.53
C PRO A 168 -15.95 -3.71 -11.17
N SER A 169 -16.69 -3.71 -10.06
CA SER A 169 -17.34 -4.91 -9.56
C SER A 169 -18.43 -5.43 -10.49
N ILE A 170 -18.56 -6.74 -10.51
CA ILE A 170 -19.65 -7.42 -11.19
C ILE A 170 -20.94 -7.18 -10.39
N MET A 171 -21.94 -6.58 -11.04
CA MET A 171 -23.22 -6.20 -10.44
C MET A 171 -24.41 -6.90 -11.10
N SER A 172 -24.17 -7.60 -12.23
CA SER A 172 -25.22 -8.27 -13.00
C SER A 172 -25.18 -9.77 -12.81
N TYR A 173 -26.29 -10.37 -12.39
CA TYR A 173 -26.42 -11.79 -12.11
C TYR A 173 -27.56 -12.42 -12.91
N PRO A 174 -27.49 -13.74 -13.29
CA PRO A 174 -26.37 -14.64 -13.00
C PRO A 174 -25.11 -14.26 -13.78
N TRP A 175 -23.95 -14.36 -13.16
CA TRP A 175 -22.64 -14.27 -13.79
C TRP A 175 -22.02 -15.67 -13.88
N THR A 176 -21.39 -15.99 -14.99
CA THR A 176 -20.78 -17.29 -15.21
C THR A 176 -19.39 -17.15 -15.81
N GLU A 177 -18.49 -17.99 -15.36
CA GLU A 177 -17.18 -18.21 -15.98
C GLU A 177 -17.02 -19.71 -16.25
N ASN A 178 -16.72 -20.06 -17.49
CA ASN A 178 -16.56 -21.44 -17.93
C ASN A 178 -15.12 -21.77 -18.33
N PHE A 179 -14.24 -20.80 -18.27
CA PHE A 179 -12.82 -20.93 -18.64
C PHE A 179 -12.56 -21.37 -20.08
N ASP A 180 -13.52 -21.29 -20.99
CA ASP A 180 -13.35 -21.67 -22.42
C ASP A 180 -12.58 -20.63 -23.24
N GLY A 181 -12.26 -19.48 -22.66
CA GLY A 181 -11.48 -18.42 -23.30
C GLY A 181 -10.07 -18.86 -23.68
N SER A 182 -9.41 -18.11 -24.54
CA SER A 182 -8.03 -18.38 -24.97
C SER A 182 -6.97 -17.94 -23.97
N GLU A 183 -7.34 -17.23 -22.92
CA GLU A 183 -6.45 -16.70 -21.89
C GLU A 183 -6.81 -17.25 -20.53
N PHE A 184 -5.79 -17.59 -19.74
CA PHE A 184 -5.96 -18.00 -18.36
C PHE A 184 -4.94 -17.30 -17.45
N PRO A 185 -5.37 -16.70 -16.32
CA PRO A 185 -6.78 -16.56 -15.93
C PRO A 185 -7.52 -15.66 -16.93
N PRO A 186 -8.86 -15.71 -16.97
CA PRO A 186 -9.63 -14.76 -17.76
C PRO A 186 -9.28 -13.31 -17.42
N THR A 187 -9.43 -12.40 -18.40
CA THR A 187 -8.91 -11.01 -18.30
C THR A 187 -9.63 -10.12 -17.29
N ASP A 188 -10.76 -10.52 -16.76
CA ASP A 188 -11.63 -9.70 -15.92
C ASP A 188 -11.25 -9.76 -14.42
N ASP A 189 -10.07 -9.25 -14.08
CA ASP A 189 -9.61 -9.12 -12.68
C ASP A 189 -9.46 -10.42 -11.87
N TRP A 190 -9.36 -11.56 -12.53
CA TRP A 190 -8.95 -12.80 -11.89
C TRP A 190 -7.50 -12.72 -11.41
N LEU A 191 -7.22 -13.22 -10.22
CA LEU A 191 -5.88 -13.19 -9.64
C LEU A 191 -5.37 -14.61 -9.37
N LEU A 192 -4.13 -14.88 -9.81
CA LEU A 192 -3.36 -16.06 -9.43
C LEU A 192 -2.36 -15.68 -8.34
N ARG A 193 -2.42 -16.36 -7.18
CA ARG A 193 -1.50 -16.11 -6.05
C ARG A 193 -1.07 -17.43 -5.42
N GLY A 194 0.13 -17.43 -4.85
CA GLY A 194 0.61 -18.46 -3.93
C GLY A 194 0.42 -18.04 -2.47
N GLY A 195 0.81 -18.91 -1.55
CA GLY A 195 0.78 -18.66 -0.12
C GLY A 195 -0.05 -19.69 0.65
N ASP A 196 0.31 -19.91 1.92
CA ASP A 196 -0.29 -20.94 2.77
C ASP A 196 -1.66 -20.51 3.31
N LEU A 197 -2.53 -21.47 3.54
CA LEU A 197 -3.84 -21.27 4.19
C LEU A 197 -3.68 -21.29 5.73
N VAL A 198 -2.90 -20.35 6.25
CA VAL A 198 -2.66 -20.16 7.69
C VAL A 198 -2.79 -18.70 8.08
N ASP A 199 -3.28 -18.44 9.29
CA ASP A 199 -3.44 -17.06 9.76
C ASP A 199 -2.11 -16.45 10.26
N PRO A 200 -1.82 -15.19 9.86
CA PRO A 200 -2.50 -14.42 8.83
C PRO A 200 -2.16 -14.94 7.44
N ILE A 201 -3.15 -15.07 6.55
CA ILE A 201 -2.93 -15.50 5.17
C ILE A 201 -2.14 -14.43 4.43
N GLN A 202 -0.99 -14.83 3.88
CA GLN A 202 -0.13 -13.96 3.09
C GLN A 202 -0.13 -14.44 1.64
N LEU A 203 -0.76 -13.66 0.76
CA LEU A 203 -0.74 -13.92 -0.67
C LEU A 203 0.59 -13.47 -1.27
N VAL A 204 1.29 -14.39 -1.93
CA VAL A 204 2.63 -14.14 -2.49
C VAL A 204 2.74 -14.68 -3.92
N GLY A 205 3.56 -14.04 -4.75
CA GLY A 205 3.91 -14.54 -6.07
C GLY A 205 2.72 -14.88 -6.97
N SER A 206 2.81 -16.00 -7.68
CA SER A 206 1.81 -16.56 -8.56
C SER A 206 1.48 -17.99 -8.13
N SER A 207 0.40 -18.57 -8.66
CA SER A 207 0.02 -19.96 -8.42
C SER A 207 0.19 -20.83 -9.66
N LEU A 208 0.05 -22.14 -9.47
CA LEU A 208 0.11 -23.15 -10.54
C LEU A 208 -1.27 -23.49 -11.13
N TRP A 209 -2.29 -22.68 -10.83
CA TRP A 209 -3.56 -22.82 -11.51
C TRP A 209 -3.37 -22.55 -13.02
N GLU A 210 -3.94 -23.43 -13.83
CA GLU A 210 -3.88 -23.40 -15.29
C GLU A 210 -5.21 -23.78 -15.91
N GLN A 211 -5.38 -23.54 -17.20
CA GLN A 211 -6.53 -24.03 -17.97
C GLN A 211 -6.22 -25.41 -18.52
N ASP A 212 -7.17 -26.34 -18.40
CA ASP A 212 -7.08 -27.66 -19.02
C ASP A 212 -8.46 -28.17 -19.43
N ASP A 213 -8.50 -29.31 -20.11
CA ASP A 213 -9.75 -29.96 -20.48
C ASP A 213 -10.43 -30.54 -19.23
N TRP A 214 -11.75 -30.37 -19.12
CA TRP A 214 -12.53 -30.90 -18.01
C TRP A 214 -12.30 -32.41 -17.85
N LEU A 215 -12.04 -32.85 -16.63
CA LEU A 215 -11.75 -34.24 -16.28
C LEU A 215 -10.51 -34.84 -16.97
N ASN A 216 -9.59 -34.06 -17.49
CA ASN A 216 -8.47 -34.54 -18.32
C ASN A 216 -8.93 -35.32 -19.56
N ILE A 217 -10.13 -35.02 -20.10
CA ILE A 217 -10.69 -35.66 -21.30
C ILE A 217 -10.52 -34.70 -22.47
N SER A 218 -9.65 -35.03 -23.40
CA SER A 218 -9.36 -34.19 -24.57
C SER A 218 -10.61 -33.82 -25.37
N GLY A 219 -10.79 -32.54 -25.63
CA GLY A 219 -11.89 -32.00 -26.39
C GLY A 219 -13.19 -31.79 -25.62
N THR A 220 -13.17 -31.86 -24.30
CA THR A 220 -14.25 -31.38 -23.44
C THR A 220 -14.14 -29.86 -23.20
N ASP A 221 -15.14 -29.29 -22.52
CA ASP A 221 -15.09 -27.90 -22.06
C ASP A 221 -13.84 -27.68 -21.18
N LYS A 222 -13.39 -26.44 -21.12
CA LYS A 222 -12.23 -26.09 -20.30
C LYS A 222 -12.60 -25.94 -18.83
N ALA A 223 -11.57 -26.03 -18.00
CA ALA A 223 -11.68 -25.83 -16.56
C ALA A 223 -10.41 -25.19 -16.00
N ALA A 224 -10.54 -24.56 -14.85
CA ALA A 224 -9.39 -24.22 -14.04
C ALA A 224 -8.89 -25.47 -13.31
N ARG A 225 -7.61 -25.77 -13.47
CA ARG A 225 -6.95 -26.95 -12.90
C ARG A 225 -5.74 -26.54 -12.05
N ILE A 226 -5.47 -27.27 -11.02
CA ILE A 226 -4.19 -27.20 -10.28
C ILE A 226 -3.76 -28.63 -9.89
N ASN A 227 -2.49 -28.91 -10.08
CA ASN A 227 -1.85 -30.11 -9.53
C ASN A 227 -1.34 -29.84 -8.13
N ILE A 228 -1.88 -30.52 -7.14
CA ILE A 228 -1.40 -30.51 -5.76
C ILE A 228 -0.52 -31.73 -5.55
N TRP A 229 0.78 -31.50 -5.45
CA TRP A 229 1.76 -32.52 -5.08
C TRP A 229 2.94 -31.81 -4.44
N ASP A 230 3.56 -32.44 -3.45
CA ASP A 230 4.62 -31.82 -2.64
C ASP A 230 4.11 -30.54 -1.95
N ILE A 231 4.89 -29.49 -1.83
CA ILE A 231 4.51 -28.23 -1.19
C ILE A 231 3.95 -27.26 -2.25
N VAL A 232 2.70 -27.45 -2.64
CA VAL A 232 2.02 -26.56 -3.61
C VAL A 232 0.82 -25.89 -2.92
N ASN A 233 0.82 -24.57 -2.88
CA ASN A 233 -0.28 -23.76 -2.35
C ASN A 233 -0.68 -22.69 -3.38
N GLY A 234 -1.85 -22.87 -3.98
CA GLY A 234 -2.33 -22.01 -5.06
C GLY A 234 -3.71 -21.43 -4.82
N TRP A 235 -3.83 -20.15 -5.12
CA TRP A 235 -5.06 -19.36 -5.03
C TRP A 235 -5.51 -18.93 -6.40
N LEU A 236 -6.77 -19.19 -6.73
CA LEU A 236 -7.50 -18.64 -7.86
C LEU A 236 -8.59 -17.73 -7.29
N ILE A 237 -8.45 -16.42 -7.49
CA ILE A 237 -9.31 -15.41 -6.88
C ILE A 237 -10.13 -14.75 -7.97
N THR A 238 -11.45 -14.72 -7.80
CA THR A 238 -12.39 -14.16 -8.77
C THR A 238 -12.27 -12.65 -8.91
N PRO A 239 -12.83 -12.05 -9.96
CA PRO A 239 -13.16 -10.63 -9.97
C PRO A 239 -13.96 -10.22 -8.73
N GLN A 240 -14.02 -8.93 -8.47
CA GLN A 240 -14.82 -8.39 -7.38
C GLN A 240 -16.31 -8.39 -7.75
N PHE A 241 -17.14 -8.82 -6.82
CA PHE A 241 -18.59 -8.78 -6.91
C PHE A 241 -19.16 -7.75 -5.94
N LEU A 242 -20.23 -7.08 -6.33
CA LEU A 242 -21.04 -6.28 -5.42
C LEU A 242 -22.30 -7.06 -5.01
N PHE A 243 -22.29 -7.61 -3.80
CA PHE A 243 -23.44 -8.33 -3.25
C PHE A 243 -24.43 -7.36 -2.62
N ASN A 244 -25.71 -7.62 -2.83
CA ASN A 244 -26.82 -7.00 -2.10
C ASN A 244 -27.45 -8.06 -1.17
N GLU A 245 -28.43 -7.67 -0.37
CA GLU A 245 -29.03 -8.55 0.67
C GLU A 245 -29.84 -9.73 0.10
N ASP A 246 -29.99 -9.82 -1.21
CA ASP A 246 -30.73 -10.89 -1.86
C ASP A 246 -29.96 -12.22 -1.79
N SER A 247 -30.72 -13.31 -1.76
CA SER A 247 -30.18 -14.66 -1.56
C SER A 247 -29.49 -15.16 -2.82
N ASP A 248 -28.19 -15.07 -2.84
CA ASP A 248 -27.37 -15.59 -3.91
C ASP A 248 -26.77 -16.96 -3.57
N TYR A 249 -26.34 -17.67 -4.60
CA TYR A 249 -25.64 -18.94 -4.48
C TYR A 249 -24.41 -18.93 -5.38
N LEU A 250 -23.33 -19.50 -4.86
CA LEU A 250 -22.19 -19.90 -5.66
C LEU A 250 -22.38 -21.34 -6.12
N TYR A 251 -22.41 -21.57 -7.43
CA TYR A 251 -22.37 -22.89 -8.03
C TYR A 251 -21.06 -23.08 -8.77
N PHE A 252 -20.44 -24.24 -8.62
CA PHE A 252 -19.30 -24.64 -9.42
C PHE A 252 -19.24 -26.17 -9.50
N ASP A 253 -18.66 -26.67 -10.58
CA ASP A 253 -18.43 -28.10 -10.73
C ASP A 253 -17.02 -28.41 -10.24
N LEU A 254 -16.87 -29.41 -9.38
CA LEU A 254 -15.61 -29.79 -8.72
C LEU A 254 -15.34 -31.27 -8.96
N ALA A 255 -14.12 -31.60 -9.36
CA ALA A 255 -13.63 -32.98 -9.46
C ALA A 255 -12.24 -33.10 -8.87
N PHE A 256 -11.97 -34.21 -8.18
CA PHE A 256 -10.64 -34.60 -7.75
C PHE A 256 -10.18 -35.83 -8.54
N LEU A 257 -9.07 -35.68 -9.25
CA LEU A 257 -8.52 -36.69 -10.14
C LEU A 257 -7.08 -37.04 -9.77
N LYS A 258 -6.62 -38.20 -10.21
CA LYS A 258 -5.19 -38.44 -10.28
C LYS A 258 -4.59 -37.55 -11.34
N CYS A 259 -3.36 -37.07 -11.07
CA CYS A 259 -2.63 -36.22 -11.99
C CYS A 259 -2.61 -36.82 -13.39
N ASP A 260 -2.99 -36.00 -14.38
CA ASP A 260 -2.98 -36.30 -15.81
C ASP A 260 -3.73 -37.59 -16.23
N GLN A 261 -4.71 -38.03 -15.45
CA GLN A 261 -5.52 -39.18 -15.78
C GLN A 261 -7.02 -38.83 -15.85
N PRO A 262 -7.74 -39.33 -16.84
CA PRO A 262 -9.21 -39.21 -16.85
C PRO A 262 -9.82 -40.06 -15.75
N PRO A 263 -11.09 -39.84 -15.40
CA PRO A 263 -11.79 -40.61 -14.38
C PRO A 263 -11.80 -42.12 -14.69
N THR A 264 -11.49 -42.95 -13.70
CA THR A 264 -11.48 -44.40 -13.80
C THR A 264 -12.56 -44.92 -12.90
N GLY A 265 -13.70 -44.77 -12.93
CA GLY A 265 -14.83 -45.38 -12.15
C GLY A 265 -14.63 -45.64 -10.65
N THR A 266 -13.42 -45.53 -10.16
CA THR A 266 -13.06 -45.64 -8.75
C THR A 266 -12.46 -44.32 -8.32
N PRO A 267 -12.99 -43.65 -7.27
CA PRO A 267 -12.39 -42.44 -6.73
C PRO A 267 -10.89 -42.65 -6.46
N PRO A 268 -10.00 -41.68 -6.76
CA PRO A 268 -8.63 -41.77 -6.34
C PRO A 268 -8.65 -41.88 -4.80
N THR A 269 -7.98 -42.87 -4.25
CA THR A 269 -7.73 -42.90 -2.81
C THR A 269 -6.63 -41.87 -2.57
N LEU A 270 -7.02 -40.68 -2.16
CA LEU A 270 -6.09 -39.65 -1.73
C LEU A 270 -5.55 -40.08 -0.35
N THR A 271 -4.26 -40.37 -0.28
CA THR A 271 -3.65 -40.98 0.92
C THR A 271 -2.75 -39.99 1.70
N GLY A 272 -2.57 -38.79 1.20
CA GLY A 272 -1.89 -37.71 1.93
C GLY A 272 -2.69 -37.29 3.17
N ILE A 273 -2.06 -36.53 4.06
CA ILE A 273 -2.70 -36.00 5.27
C ILE A 273 -2.79 -34.47 5.26
N ASP A 274 -2.35 -33.84 4.21
CA ASP A 274 -2.11 -32.40 4.06
C ASP A 274 -2.84 -31.77 2.87
N ASP A 275 -3.48 -32.56 2.00
CA ASP A 275 -4.23 -32.03 0.86
C ASP A 275 -5.49 -31.28 1.31
N ARG A 276 -5.70 -30.10 0.75
CA ARG A 276 -6.84 -29.23 1.06
C ARG A 276 -7.37 -28.56 -0.19
N PHE A 277 -8.69 -28.46 -0.29
CA PHE A 277 -9.36 -27.54 -1.20
C PHE A 277 -10.36 -26.73 -0.39
N ALA A 278 -10.30 -25.40 -0.51
CA ALA A 278 -11.16 -24.52 0.25
C ALA A 278 -11.72 -23.39 -0.63
N VAL A 279 -12.95 -23.00 -0.32
CA VAL A 279 -13.61 -21.83 -0.88
C VAL A 279 -13.72 -20.77 0.21
N LEU A 280 -13.18 -19.60 -0.07
CA LEU A 280 -13.17 -18.47 0.86
C LEU A 280 -13.89 -17.27 0.24
N ILE A 281 -14.39 -16.39 1.10
CA ILE A 281 -14.94 -15.11 0.69
C ILE A 281 -14.37 -13.98 1.54
N SER A 282 -13.97 -12.89 0.91
CA SER A 282 -13.38 -11.73 1.57
C SER A 282 -13.77 -10.45 0.85
N ASP A 283 -13.48 -9.30 1.46
CA ASP A 283 -13.50 -8.00 0.78
C ASP A 283 -12.41 -7.86 -0.30
N GLY A 284 -11.50 -8.84 -0.40
CA GLY A 284 -10.40 -8.88 -1.36
C GLY A 284 -9.12 -8.21 -0.88
N TYR A 285 -9.13 -7.54 0.27
CA TYR A 285 -7.96 -6.84 0.83
C TYR A 285 -7.27 -7.64 1.93
N SER A 286 -8.04 -8.39 2.70
CA SER A 286 -7.53 -9.24 3.77
C SER A 286 -8.15 -10.64 3.69
N TRP A 287 -7.33 -11.65 3.95
CA TRP A 287 -7.72 -13.05 3.94
C TRP A 287 -7.32 -13.72 5.25
N SER A 288 -8.22 -14.52 5.80
CA SER A 288 -7.98 -15.31 6.99
C SER A 288 -8.73 -16.64 6.92
N THR A 289 -8.37 -17.60 7.75
CA THR A 289 -9.10 -18.87 7.84
C THR A 289 -10.55 -18.69 8.28
N ALA A 290 -10.89 -17.58 8.95
CA ALA A 290 -12.28 -17.23 9.27
C ALA A 290 -13.14 -16.90 8.02
N ASN A 291 -12.50 -16.65 6.88
CA ASN A 291 -13.19 -16.43 5.59
C ASN A 291 -13.59 -17.73 4.88
N ILE A 292 -13.22 -18.90 5.39
CA ILE A 292 -13.55 -20.20 4.77
C ILE A 292 -15.05 -20.42 4.84
N MET A 293 -15.67 -20.58 3.67
CA MET A 293 -17.07 -20.94 3.52
C MET A 293 -17.27 -22.45 3.49
N ARG A 294 -16.39 -23.15 2.81
CA ARG A 294 -16.40 -24.61 2.70
C ARG A 294 -14.99 -25.12 2.46
N GLU A 295 -14.68 -26.25 3.06
CA GLU A 295 -13.39 -26.92 2.95
C GLU A 295 -13.55 -28.41 2.75
N TRP A 296 -12.70 -29.00 1.92
CA TRP A 296 -12.45 -30.41 1.76
C TRP A 296 -10.98 -30.66 2.09
N ASN A 297 -10.73 -31.55 3.00
CA ASN A 297 -9.38 -31.86 3.46
C ASN A 297 -9.25 -33.35 3.82
N ASN A 298 -8.05 -33.77 4.18
CA ASN A 298 -7.76 -35.13 4.56
C ASN A 298 -8.05 -35.41 6.05
N SER A 299 -8.91 -34.63 6.69
CA SER A 299 -9.35 -34.89 8.05
C SER A 299 -10.51 -35.87 8.09
N GLY A 300 -10.48 -36.75 9.07
CA GLY A 300 -11.57 -37.74 9.26
C GLY A 300 -11.29 -39.12 8.65
N SER A 301 -12.28 -39.99 8.65
CA SER A 301 -12.21 -41.31 8.06
C SER A 301 -13.63 -41.75 7.60
N PRO A 302 -13.87 -41.84 6.28
CA PRO A 302 -12.95 -41.55 5.18
C PRO A 302 -12.62 -40.07 5.10
N TYR A 303 -11.55 -39.74 4.38
CA TYR A 303 -11.19 -38.34 4.10
C TYR A 303 -12.28 -37.63 3.29
N VAL A 304 -12.62 -36.40 3.66
CA VAL A 304 -13.69 -35.62 3.01
C VAL A 304 -13.42 -35.37 1.53
N LEU A 305 -12.14 -35.26 1.12
CA LEU A 305 -11.75 -35.19 -0.29
C LEU A 305 -12.25 -36.41 -1.11
N ASN A 306 -12.40 -37.58 -0.49
CA ASN A 306 -12.85 -38.77 -1.18
C ASN A 306 -14.39 -38.80 -1.39
N ASP A 307 -15.12 -37.85 -0.82
CA ASP A 307 -16.57 -37.74 -1.02
C ASP A 307 -16.92 -37.12 -2.37
N ILE A 308 -15.94 -36.44 -3.04
CA ILE A 308 -16.17 -35.83 -4.36
C ILE A 308 -16.02 -36.90 -5.44
N SER A 309 -17.05 -37.02 -6.28
CA SER A 309 -17.04 -37.94 -7.43
C SER A 309 -15.88 -37.63 -8.40
N PRO A 310 -15.14 -38.65 -8.87
CA PRO A 310 -14.13 -38.41 -9.92
C PRO A 310 -14.75 -37.94 -11.25
N TRP A 311 -16.06 -38.08 -11.44
CA TRP A 311 -16.79 -37.53 -12.59
C TRP A 311 -17.26 -36.11 -12.38
N GLY A 312 -16.87 -35.50 -11.24
CA GLY A 312 -17.30 -34.18 -10.82
C GLY A 312 -18.64 -34.16 -10.14
N GLU A 313 -18.83 -33.14 -9.34
CA GLU A 313 -20.07 -32.81 -8.65
C GLU A 313 -20.33 -31.32 -8.71
N ARG A 314 -21.64 -30.97 -8.84
CA ARG A 314 -22.05 -29.58 -8.70
C ARG A 314 -22.15 -29.21 -7.23
N ILE A 315 -21.28 -28.31 -6.83
CA ILE A 315 -21.24 -27.76 -5.49
C ILE A 315 -22.11 -26.50 -5.45
N CYS A 316 -22.88 -26.39 -4.36
CA CYS A 316 -23.69 -25.20 -4.07
C CYS A 316 -23.29 -24.66 -2.71
N ILE A 317 -22.93 -23.38 -2.65
CA ILE A 317 -22.64 -22.65 -1.42
C ILE A 317 -23.60 -21.46 -1.32
N PRO A 318 -24.46 -21.39 -0.30
CA PRO A 318 -25.32 -20.22 -0.11
C PRO A 318 -24.50 -19.03 0.31
N LEU A 319 -24.81 -17.88 -0.31
CA LEU A 319 -24.14 -16.59 -0.06
C LEU A 319 -25.05 -15.63 0.74
N ASN A 320 -26.01 -16.17 1.45
CA ASN A 320 -27.04 -15.41 2.17
C ASN A 320 -26.43 -14.44 3.19
N GLY A 321 -26.93 -13.21 3.18
CA GLY A 321 -26.50 -12.17 4.13
C GLY A 321 -25.15 -11.52 3.78
N LEU A 322 -24.57 -11.85 2.64
CA LEU A 322 -23.39 -11.15 2.14
C LEU A 322 -23.80 -9.83 1.53
N THR A 323 -23.08 -8.77 1.87
CA THR A 323 -23.29 -7.43 1.33
C THR A 323 -21.98 -6.77 1.00
N GLY A 324 -22.04 -5.78 0.08
CA GLY A 324 -20.89 -4.99 -0.32
C GLY A 324 -19.92 -5.75 -1.24
N HIS A 325 -18.76 -5.17 -1.41
CA HIS A 325 -17.72 -5.69 -2.30
C HIS A 325 -17.08 -6.94 -1.73
N LYS A 326 -17.06 -8.04 -2.50
CA LYS A 326 -16.45 -9.31 -2.12
C LYS A 326 -15.72 -9.94 -3.30
N ARG A 327 -14.68 -10.72 -2.97
CA ARG A 327 -14.04 -11.67 -3.87
C ARG A 327 -14.20 -13.07 -3.31
N ILE A 328 -14.33 -14.03 -4.19
CA ILE A 328 -14.32 -15.45 -3.85
C ILE A 328 -12.94 -16.00 -4.23
N ALA A 329 -12.38 -16.83 -3.37
CA ALA A 329 -11.12 -17.50 -3.65
C ALA A 329 -11.29 -19.01 -3.59
N PHE A 330 -10.68 -19.68 -4.54
CA PHE A 330 -10.47 -21.12 -4.54
C PHE A 330 -9.01 -21.38 -4.16
N PHE A 331 -8.81 -22.00 -3.04
CA PHE A 331 -7.50 -22.44 -2.57
C PHE A 331 -7.37 -23.93 -2.78
N ALA A 332 -6.23 -24.36 -3.28
CA ALA A 332 -5.83 -25.76 -3.29
C ALA A 332 -4.35 -25.85 -2.91
N GLY A 333 -4.05 -26.82 -2.02
CA GLY A 333 -2.71 -26.98 -1.52
C GLY A 333 -2.51 -28.26 -0.71
N SER A 334 -1.23 -28.51 -0.39
CA SER A 334 -0.78 -29.63 0.43
C SER A 334 0.24 -29.19 1.47
#